data_59d656c542202b13c562bef842e86dfe
#
_entry.id   59d656c542202b13c562bef842e86dfe
#
_cell.length_a   1.000
_cell.length_b   1.000
_cell.length_c   1.000
_cell.angle_alpha   90.00
_cell.angle_beta   90.00
_cell.angle_gamma   90.00
#
_symmetry.space_group_name_H-M   'P 1'
#
loop_
_entity.id
_entity.type
_entity.pdbx_description
1 polymer ?
#
loop_
_entity_poly.entity_id
_entity_poly.type
_entity_poly.pdbx_seq_one_letter_code
_entity_poly.pdbx_strand_id
1 'polypeptide(L)'
;MTIQDIDSADVLERVKTGVNAFDELVMGGLPRARTTVVGGTPGSGKTVFATQFLAHGITMYGENGVLVTFEEPPRDIEANMRGFGWNLAEWRREGRLAFVDASPPANDELVIGDFDLTGLLARIQHSVKSVNARRVVLDSLTQLFDHFIADPRILRRELFHISTALKKSGLTVLMTAERNAEYGEITRHRLEEFVADNVVILRNVLHREKRRRTIEVLKMRGSHHAEGEAPFTLLASQGVVAVPLSSLRLEQQSSMVRVTSGNPAIDEMCGGGFFRDSVTLVSGATGTGKTLLVTNFLAGGVAAGEKAILFGFEESKGQLFRNASGWGVDFAKMEDEGKLKVICLYPEAQSLPDHLLMIQSLVDEFQPDRIAVDSLSALERIAADTGFREFLISLTSFIKKREIAGLCTATSKSLIGGESASEQHISTLTDSIILLRYIQEQETMHRGLMVLKMRGSEHAKEIRRFSIDGSGMHLGGPFKDAPKVFAGTGGDYA
;
A
#
# COMPACT_ATOMS: atom_id res chain seq x y z
N MET A 1 6.72 -13.65 35.16
CA MET A 1 7.91 -14.13 34.46
C MET A 1 8.09 -13.20 33.29
N THR A 2 8.94 -12.21 33.45
CA THR A 2 9.13 -11.06 32.56
C THR A 2 9.89 -11.53 31.32
N ILE A 3 9.38 -11.11 30.12
CA ILE A 3 10.01 -11.38 28.82
C ILE A 3 11.24 -10.45 28.64
N GLN A 4 12.24 -10.65 29.48
CA GLN A 4 13.52 -9.93 29.38
C GLN A 4 14.61 -10.88 29.82
N ASP A 5 14.98 -11.84 29.01
CA ASP A 5 16.25 -12.56 29.05
C ASP A 5 16.24 -13.62 27.92
N ILE A 6 16.07 -13.17 26.68
CA ILE A 6 16.53 -13.96 25.54
C ILE A 6 17.93 -13.43 25.24
N ASP A 7 18.90 -14.25 25.58
CA ASP A 7 20.31 -14.05 25.38
C ASP A 7 20.60 -13.50 23.96
N SER A 8 21.33 -12.42 23.89
CA SER A 8 21.66 -11.70 22.63
C SER A 8 22.56 -12.49 21.65
N ALA A 9 22.82 -13.76 21.94
CA ALA A 9 23.68 -14.63 21.14
C ALA A 9 23.00 -15.41 20.00
N ASP A 10 21.66 -15.39 19.88
CA ASP A 10 20.89 -16.20 18.91
C ASP A 10 20.01 -15.40 17.96
N VAL A 11 20.24 -14.11 17.81
CA VAL A 11 19.49 -13.29 16.82
C VAL A 11 20.02 -13.59 15.43
N LEU A 12 19.25 -14.30 14.61
CA LEU A 12 19.57 -14.54 13.20
C LEU A 12 19.88 -13.23 12.48
N GLU A 13 21.12 -13.09 11.99
CA GLU A 13 21.50 -11.95 11.17
C GLU A 13 20.60 -11.87 9.93
N ARG A 14 20.16 -10.66 9.59
CA ARG A 14 19.20 -10.44 8.53
C ARG A 14 19.76 -9.64 7.37
N VAL A 15 19.30 -9.97 6.19
CA VAL A 15 19.62 -9.28 4.93
C VAL A 15 18.36 -8.58 4.45
N LYS A 16 18.39 -7.25 4.44
CA LYS A 16 17.28 -6.46 3.93
C LYS A 16 17.11 -6.67 2.43
N THR A 17 15.89 -6.85 1.98
CA THR A 17 15.57 -7.00 0.56
C THR A 17 15.52 -5.66 -0.15
N GLY A 18 15.24 -4.58 0.60
CA GLY A 18 14.96 -3.25 0.08
C GLY A 18 13.50 -3.06 -0.33
N VAL A 19 12.65 -4.07 -0.15
CA VAL A 19 11.20 -3.94 -0.17
C VAL A 19 10.76 -3.66 1.26
N ASN A 20 10.75 -2.39 1.67
CA ASN A 20 10.65 -2.00 3.08
C ASN A 20 9.51 -2.68 3.83
N ALA A 21 8.33 -2.66 3.25
CA ALA A 21 7.17 -3.26 3.86
C ALA A 21 7.24 -4.80 3.91
N PHE A 22 7.89 -5.45 2.93
CA PHE A 22 8.17 -6.87 2.99
C PHE A 22 9.21 -7.18 4.08
N ASP A 23 10.25 -6.37 4.20
CA ASP A 23 11.24 -6.54 5.27
C ASP A 23 10.59 -6.47 6.66
N GLU A 24 9.55 -5.65 6.84
CA GLU A 24 8.74 -5.63 8.07
C GLU A 24 7.95 -6.93 8.28
N LEU A 25 7.32 -7.49 7.22
CA LEU A 25 6.61 -8.78 7.29
C LEU A 25 7.51 -9.93 7.75
N VAL A 26 8.80 -9.85 7.44
CA VAL A 26 9.82 -10.84 7.81
C VAL A 26 10.75 -10.37 8.93
N MET A 27 10.27 -9.47 9.79
CA MET A 27 10.97 -9.01 10.99
C MET A 27 12.37 -8.43 10.71
N GLY A 28 12.50 -7.66 9.63
CA GLY A 28 13.72 -6.89 9.31
C GLY A 28 14.54 -7.43 8.14
N GLY A 29 14.03 -8.39 7.38
CA GLY A 29 14.67 -8.95 6.18
C GLY A 29 14.82 -10.46 6.20
N LEU A 30 15.39 -11.02 5.12
CA LEU A 30 15.62 -12.45 4.99
C LEU A 30 16.77 -12.91 5.91
N PRO A 31 16.70 -14.11 6.53
CA PRO A 31 17.81 -14.65 7.29
C PRO A 31 19.07 -14.83 6.42
N ARG A 32 20.22 -14.34 6.93
CA ARG A 32 21.52 -14.43 6.24
C ARG A 32 21.95 -15.89 6.03
N ALA A 33 22.63 -16.14 4.92
CA ALA A 33 23.11 -17.47 4.53
C ALA A 33 22.02 -18.55 4.51
N ARG A 34 20.80 -18.17 4.11
CA ARG A 34 19.65 -19.05 3.91
C ARG A 34 19.13 -18.97 2.48
N THR A 35 18.37 -19.98 2.10
CA THR A 35 17.72 -20.07 0.80
C THR A 35 16.24 -19.69 0.92
N THR A 36 15.81 -18.76 0.10
CA THR A 36 14.40 -18.32 -0.01
C THR A 36 13.87 -18.68 -1.39
N VAL A 37 12.74 -19.38 -1.46
CA VAL A 37 12.00 -19.59 -2.72
C VAL A 37 10.88 -18.56 -2.81
N VAL A 38 10.77 -17.90 -3.97
CA VAL A 38 9.71 -16.98 -4.35
C VAL A 38 8.88 -17.64 -5.43
N GLY A 39 7.72 -18.19 -5.03
CA GLY A 39 6.78 -18.84 -5.94
C GLY A 39 5.72 -17.88 -6.46
N GLY A 40 5.31 -18.02 -7.72
CA GLY A 40 4.22 -17.22 -8.28
C GLY A 40 3.86 -17.59 -9.70
N THR A 41 2.65 -17.24 -10.14
CA THR A 41 2.19 -17.42 -11.52
C THR A 41 2.92 -16.48 -12.49
N PRO A 42 2.87 -16.69 -13.80
CA PRO A 42 3.37 -15.73 -14.78
C PRO A 42 2.79 -14.33 -14.55
N GLY A 43 3.64 -13.29 -14.63
CA GLY A 43 3.24 -11.89 -14.40
C GLY A 43 3.02 -11.50 -12.93
N SER A 44 3.28 -12.38 -11.96
CA SER A 44 3.19 -12.05 -10.52
C SER A 44 4.32 -11.15 -10.02
N GLY A 45 5.41 -10.95 -10.78
CA GLY A 45 6.51 -10.07 -10.41
C GLY A 45 7.73 -10.77 -9.79
N LYS A 46 7.89 -12.08 -9.95
CA LYS A 46 9.01 -12.87 -9.39
C LYS A 46 10.38 -12.32 -9.79
N THR A 47 10.61 -12.14 -11.09
CA THR A 47 11.89 -11.62 -11.63
C THR A 47 12.17 -10.21 -11.14
N VAL A 48 11.13 -9.36 -11.04
CA VAL A 48 11.27 -7.99 -10.48
C VAL A 48 11.68 -8.04 -9.02
N PHE A 49 10.98 -8.84 -8.19
CA PHE A 49 11.32 -9.00 -6.76
C PHE A 49 12.75 -9.54 -6.57
N ALA A 50 13.13 -10.55 -7.36
CA ALA A 50 14.45 -11.16 -7.29
C ALA A 50 15.55 -10.19 -7.73
N THR A 51 15.32 -9.44 -8.82
CA THR A 51 16.28 -8.45 -9.29
C THR A 51 16.38 -7.26 -8.31
N GLN A 52 15.25 -6.84 -7.71
CA GLN A 52 15.24 -5.80 -6.67
C GLN A 52 16.11 -6.18 -5.47
N PHE A 53 16.05 -7.44 -5.05
CA PHE A 53 16.92 -7.94 -3.98
C PHE A 53 18.42 -7.74 -4.29
N LEU A 54 18.84 -7.96 -5.55
CA LEU A 54 20.22 -7.67 -5.99
C LEU A 54 20.47 -6.16 -6.11
N ALA A 55 19.56 -5.45 -6.77
CA ALA A 55 19.68 -4.02 -7.02
C ALA A 55 19.85 -3.21 -5.72
N HIS A 56 18.99 -3.47 -4.75
CA HIS A 56 19.10 -2.80 -3.44
C HIS A 56 20.29 -3.31 -2.63
N GLY A 57 20.67 -4.59 -2.78
CA GLY A 57 21.94 -5.09 -2.26
C GLY A 57 23.10 -4.20 -2.67
N ILE A 58 23.21 -3.97 -3.96
CA ILE A 58 24.28 -3.19 -4.58
C ILE A 58 24.17 -1.70 -4.19
N THR A 59 23.00 -1.09 -4.31
CA THR A 59 22.84 0.37 -4.20
C THR A 59 22.71 0.87 -2.76
N MET A 60 22.06 0.10 -1.89
CA MET A 60 21.73 0.54 -0.54
C MET A 60 22.60 -0.11 0.54
N TYR A 61 23.07 -1.33 0.29
CA TYR A 61 23.75 -2.12 1.34
C TYR A 61 25.20 -2.48 1.00
N GLY A 62 25.70 -2.10 -0.17
CA GLY A 62 27.08 -2.39 -0.61
C GLY A 62 27.37 -3.87 -0.78
N GLU A 63 26.34 -4.70 -0.99
CA GLU A 63 26.47 -6.13 -1.19
C GLU A 63 26.34 -6.48 -2.67
N ASN A 64 27.42 -6.96 -3.27
CA ASN A 64 27.45 -7.38 -4.66
C ASN A 64 26.65 -8.66 -4.88
N GLY A 65 26.23 -8.91 -6.12
CA GLY A 65 25.36 -10.01 -6.43
C GLY A 65 25.70 -10.81 -7.68
N VAL A 66 25.13 -12.01 -7.77
CA VAL A 66 25.13 -12.86 -8.96
C VAL A 66 23.71 -13.18 -9.35
N LEU A 67 23.36 -12.99 -10.63
CA LEU A 67 22.11 -13.42 -11.23
C LEU A 67 22.38 -14.60 -12.17
N VAL A 68 21.75 -15.74 -11.84
CA VAL A 68 21.74 -16.93 -12.70
C VAL A 68 20.41 -16.95 -13.42
N THR A 69 20.43 -16.94 -14.74
CA THR A 69 19.22 -16.99 -15.56
C THR A 69 19.16 -18.30 -16.34
N PHE A 70 17.94 -18.88 -16.41
CA PHE A 70 17.66 -20.13 -17.13
C PHE A 70 16.71 -19.93 -18.31
N GLU A 71 16.10 -18.75 -18.46
CA GLU A 71 15.05 -18.48 -19.43
C GLU A 71 15.39 -17.25 -20.29
N GLU A 72 15.60 -16.12 -19.67
CA GLU A 72 15.85 -14.86 -20.37
C GLU A 72 17.36 -14.60 -20.50
N PRO A 73 17.85 -14.22 -21.69
CA PRO A 73 19.23 -13.78 -21.84
C PRO A 73 19.53 -12.54 -20.96
N PRO A 74 20.75 -12.40 -20.43
CA PRO A 74 21.14 -11.26 -19.59
C PRO A 74 20.79 -9.88 -20.19
N ARG A 75 20.88 -9.74 -21.52
CA ARG A 75 20.57 -8.47 -22.23
C ARG A 75 19.11 -8.06 -22.10
N ASP A 76 18.20 -9.04 -22.14
CA ASP A 76 16.77 -8.80 -22.06
C ASP A 76 16.39 -8.41 -20.62
N ILE A 77 16.96 -9.10 -19.62
CA ILE A 77 16.80 -8.74 -18.21
C ILE A 77 17.34 -7.31 -17.96
N GLU A 78 18.52 -6.97 -18.48
CA GLU A 78 19.08 -5.62 -18.38
C GLU A 78 18.14 -4.56 -18.99
N ALA A 79 17.54 -4.85 -20.14
CA ALA A 79 16.60 -3.94 -20.80
C ALA A 79 15.29 -3.78 -20.01
N ASN A 80 14.71 -4.88 -19.54
CA ASN A 80 13.47 -4.91 -18.78
C ASN A 80 13.61 -4.16 -17.44
N MET A 81 14.75 -4.28 -16.77
CA MET A 81 14.98 -3.69 -15.45
C MET A 81 15.27 -2.17 -15.48
N ARG A 82 15.60 -1.61 -16.65
CA ARG A 82 15.77 -0.14 -16.81
C ARG A 82 14.49 0.63 -16.46
N GLY A 83 13.32 0.04 -16.75
CA GLY A 83 12.03 0.64 -16.39
C GLY A 83 11.83 0.85 -14.89
N PHE A 84 12.60 0.14 -14.06
CA PHE A 84 12.63 0.30 -12.60
C PHE A 84 13.79 1.17 -12.10
N GLY A 85 14.55 1.81 -13.01
CA GLY A 85 15.70 2.65 -12.66
C GLY A 85 16.96 1.86 -12.30
N TRP A 86 17.01 0.54 -12.56
CA TRP A 86 18.13 -0.31 -12.22
C TRP A 86 19.04 -0.52 -13.44
N ASN A 87 20.28 0.02 -13.37
CA ASN A 87 21.26 -0.08 -14.43
C ASN A 87 22.17 -1.30 -14.27
N LEU A 88 21.63 -2.50 -14.51
CA LEU A 88 22.34 -3.77 -14.33
C LEU A 88 23.61 -3.85 -15.21
N ALA A 89 23.57 -3.28 -16.42
CA ALA A 89 24.72 -3.27 -17.33
C ALA A 89 25.89 -2.43 -16.79
N GLU A 90 25.62 -1.35 -16.07
CA GLU A 90 26.62 -0.55 -15.41
C GLU A 90 27.25 -1.30 -14.23
N TRP A 91 26.43 -1.86 -13.34
CA TRP A 91 26.92 -2.63 -12.20
C TRP A 91 27.73 -3.86 -12.62
N ARG A 92 27.40 -4.47 -13.78
CA ARG A 92 28.22 -5.52 -14.38
C ARG A 92 29.60 -5.00 -14.81
N ARG A 93 29.67 -3.86 -15.46
CA ARG A 93 30.96 -3.22 -15.86
C ARG A 93 31.82 -2.81 -14.66
N GLU A 94 31.16 -2.41 -13.56
CA GLU A 94 31.82 -2.03 -12.30
C GLU A 94 32.27 -3.24 -11.47
N GLY A 95 31.94 -4.47 -11.88
CA GLY A 95 32.25 -5.69 -11.10
C GLY A 95 31.42 -5.84 -9.82
N ARG A 96 30.23 -5.23 -9.78
CA ARG A 96 29.28 -5.33 -8.64
C ARG A 96 28.18 -6.35 -8.87
N LEU A 97 27.93 -6.71 -10.14
CA LEU A 97 26.99 -7.71 -10.58
C LEU A 97 27.65 -8.67 -11.57
N ALA A 98 27.43 -9.96 -11.43
CA ALA A 98 27.78 -10.94 -12.45
C ALA A 98 26.54 -11.70 -12.91
N PHE A 99 26.53 -12.09 -14.18
CA PHE A 99 25.53 -12.96 -14.76
C PHE A 99 26.12 -14.36 -15.03
N VAL A 100 25.32 -15.37 -14.75
CA VAL A 100 25.56 -16.74 -15.19
C VAL A 100 24.41 -17.11 -16.12
N ASP A 101 24.66 -17.07 -17.42
CA ASP A 101 23.69 -17.46 -18.42
C ASP A 101 23.67 -18.99 -18.53
N ALA A 102 22.57 -19.60 -18.08
CA ALA A 102 22.29 -21.02 -18.14
C ALA A 102 21.06 -21.29 -19.03
N SER A 103 20.64 -20.32 -19.85
CA SER A 103 19.55 -20.49 -20.82
C SER A 103 19.94 -21.50 -21.92
N PRO A 104 18.97 -22.24 -22.48
CA PRO A 104 19.23 -23.14 -23.60
C PRO A 104 19.78 -22.37 -24.82
N PRO A 105 20.73 -22.95 -25.58
CA PRO A 105 21.21 -22.30 -26.79
C PRO A 105 20.07 -22.14 -27.80
N ALA A 106 20.03 -21.01 -28.50
CA ALA A 106 18.99 -20.64 -29.45
C ALA A 106 18.93 -21.56 -30.74
N ASN A 107 19.92 -22.39 -30.94
CA ASN A 107 19.95 -23.34 -32.08
C ASN A 107 19.55 -24.72 -31.58
N ASP A 108 18.65 -25.38 -32.35
CA ASP A 108 18.19 -26.78 -32.16
C ASP A 108 19.31 -27.84 -32.28
N GLU A 109 20.55 -27.49 -32.09
CA GLU A 109 21.62 -28.49 -31.94
C GLU A 109 21.35 -29.23 -30.63
N LEU A 110 20.87 -30.45 -30.77
CA LEU A 110 20.71 -31.46 -29.75
C LEU A 110 21.90 -31.38 -28.78
N VAL A 111 21.66 -30.79 -27.61
CA VAL A 111 22.57 -30.95 -26.46
C VAL A 111 22.39 -32.41 -26.03
N ILE A 112 23.13 -33.31 -26.69
CA ILE A 112 23.25 -34.70 -26.30
C ILE A 112 24.18 -34.72 -25.09
N GLY A 113 23.61 -34.63 -23.89
CA GLY A 113 24.32 -34.77 -22.63
C GLY A 113 23.43 -34.34 -21.48
N ASP A 114 23.53 -35.03 -20.35
CA ASP A 114 22.91 -34.60 -19.10
C ASP A 114 23.43 -33.22 -18.74
N PHE A 115 22.55 -32.29 -18.40
CA PHE A 115 22.93 -30.96 -17.91
C PHE A 115 23.78 -31.12 -16.65
N ASP A 116 25.06 -30.70 -16.74
CA ASP A 116 25.99 -30.81 -15.63
C ASP A 116 25.76 -29.74 -14.58
N LEU A 117 24.96 -30.07 -13.56
CA LEU A 117 24.71 -29.21 -12.41
C LEU A 117 25.97 -28.92 -11.60
N THR A 118 26.99 -29.79 -11.66
CA THR A 118 28.30 -29.57 -11.05
C THR A 118 29.05 -28.47 -11.79
N GLY A 119 28.99 -28.45 -13.12
CA GLY A 119 29.54 -27.40 -13.96
C GLY A 119 28.82 -26.07 -13.72
N LEU A 120 27.49 -26.07 -13.58
CA LEU A 120 26.74 -24.88 -13.20
C LEU A 120 27.18 -24.32 -11.85
N LEU A 121 27.29 -25.17 -10.82
CA LEU A 121 27.75 -24.76 -9.51
C LEU A 121 29.17 -24.14 -9.55
N ALA A 122 30.08 -24.73 -10.33
CA ALA A 122 31.43 -24.19 -10.51
C ALA A 122 31.41 -22.80 -11.17
N ARG A 123 30.55 -22.58 -12.20
CA ARG A 123 30.36 -21.27 -12.84
C ARG A 123 29.80 -20.24 -11.86
N ILE A 124 28.80 -20.61 -11.05
CA ILE A 124 28.24 -19.73 -10.00
C ILE A 124 29.33 -19.36 -9.00
N GLN A 125 30.07 -20.32 -8.48
CA GLN A 125 31.15 -20.09 -7.50
C GLN A 125 32.26 -19.21 -8.06
N HIS A 126 32.64 -19.38 -9.34
CA HIS A 126 33.59 -18.52 -10.02
C HIS A 126 33.06 -17.07 -10.08
N SER A 127 31.81 -16.88 -10.52
CA SER A 127 31.17 -15.56 -10.58
C SER A 127 31.03 -14.90 -9.22
N VAL A 128 30.67 -15.67 -8.18
CA VAL A 128 30.63 -15.19 -6.80
C VAL A 128 31.99 -14.63 -6.35
N LYS A 129 33.05 -15.36 -6.62
CA LYS A 129 34.41 -14.93 -6.27
C LYS A 129 34.85 -13.71 -7.08
N SER A 130 34.54 -13.65 -8.38
CA SER A 130 34.98 -12.55 -9.27
C SER A 130 34.43 -11.19 -8.86
N VAL A 131 33.19 -11.13 -8.32
CA VAL A 131 32.55 -9.88 -7.89
C VAL A 131 32.45 -9.78 -6.36
N ASN A 132 33.02 -10.69 -5.59
CA ASN A 132 32.87 -10.79 -4.14
C ASN A 132 31.40 -10.72 -3.70
N ALA A 133 30.55 -11.53 -4.31
CA ALA A 133 29.11 -11.48 -4.08
C ALA A 133 28.72 -11.98 -2.68
N ARG A 134 27.66 -11.37 -2.14
CA ARG A 134 26.96 -11.81 -0.92
C ARG A 134 25.56 -12.31 -1.20
N ARG A 135 24.98 -11.92 -2.34
CA ARG A 135 23.63 -12.26 -2.80
C ARG A 135 23.68 -13.05 -4.09
N VAL A 136 22.85 -14.09 -4.17
CA VAL A 136 22.70 -14.89 -5.38
C VAL A 136 21.23 -15.05 -5.71
N VAL A 137 20.86 -14.86 -6.96
CA VAL A 137 19.52 -15.10 -7.49
C VAL A 137 19.58 -16.20 -8.54
N LEU A 138 18.66 -17.17 -8.50
CA LEU A 138 18.44 -18.16 -9.54
C LEU A 138 17.02 -17.97 -10.12
N ASP A 139 16.91 -17.53 -11.38
CA ASP A 139 15.64 -17.19 -12.04
C ASP A 139 15.51 -17.89 -13.41
N SER A 140 14.58 -18.84 -13.63
CA SER A 140 13.72 -19.50 -12.67
C SER A 140 14.07 -21.00 -12.58
N LEU A 141 13.89 -21.58 -11.40
CA LEU A 141 14.12 -23.01 -11.20
C LEU A 141 13.21 -23.89 -12.05
N THR A 142 12.02 -23.43 -12.41
CA THR A 142 11.04 -24.22 -13.19
C THR A 142 11.60 -24.64 -14.53
N GLN A 143 12.33 -23.77 -15.22
CA GLN A 143 12.96 -24.08 -16.49
C GLN A 143 14.06 -25.15 -16.35
N LEU A 144 14.80 -25.13 -15.26
CA LEU A 144 15.77 -26.17 -14.94
C LEU A 144 15.10 -27.56 -14.86
N PHE A 145 13.85 -27.61 -14.38
CA PHE A 145 13.09 -28.86 -14.29
C PHE A 145 12.53 -29.33 -15.61
N ASP A 146 11.96 -28.43 -16.38
CA ASP A 146 11.28 -28.76 -17.62
C ASP A 146 12.28 -29.23 -18.69
N HIS A 147 13.51 -28.73 -18.65
CA HIS A 147 14.54 -29.08 -19.66
C HIS A 147 15.46 -30.26 -19.30
N PHE A 148 15.66 -30.54 -18.02
CA PHE A 148 16.82 -31.32 -17.64
C PHE A 148 16.54 -32.63 -16.93
N ILE A 149 15.29 -33.02 -16.58
CA ILE A 149 15.17 -34.18 -15.71
C ILE A 149 13.95 -35.06 -15.92
N ALA A 150 14.27 -36.29 -16.35
CA ALA A 150 13.33 -37.39 -16.35
C ALA A 150 12.99 -37.92 -14.92
N ASP A 151 13.84 -37.68 -13.89
CA ASP A 151 13.62 -38.13 -12.53
C ASP A 151 13.65 -36.96 -11.51
N PRO A 152 12.50 -36.57 -10.93
CA PRO A 152 12.42 -35.53 -9.93
C PRO A 152 13.26 -35.75 -8.65
N ARG A 153 13.64 -37.01 -8.36
CA ARG A 153 14.45 -37.32 -7.15
C ARG A 153 15.90 -36.91 -7.34
N ILE A 154 16.43 -37.09 -8.55
CA ILE A 154 17.81 -36.69 -8.90
C ILE A 154 17.89 -35.17 -8.74
N LEU A 155 16.93 -34.44 -9.31
CA LEU A 155 16.91 -32.99 -9.26
C LEU A 155 16.81 -32.45 -7.85
N ARG A 156 15.96 -33.02 -7.02
CA ARG A 156 15.87 -32.63 -5.59
C ARG A 156 17.22 -32.74 -4.89
N ARG A 157 17.93 -33.84 -5.12
CA ARG A 157 19.26 -34.09 -4.54
C ARG A 157 20.25 -33.02 -5.03
N GLU A 158 20.29 -32.74 -6.31
CA GLU A 158 21.25 -31.80 -6.89
C GLU A 158 20.95 -30.35 -6.46
N LEU A 159 19.69 -29.93 -6.42
CA LEU A 159 19.33 -28.61 -5.88
C LEU A 159 19.66 -28.48 -4.40
N PHE A 160 19.47 -29.55 -3.62
CA PHE A 160 19.90 -29.58 -2.22
C PHE A 160 21.41 -29.40 -2.11
N HIS A 161 22.20 -30.04 -2.99
CA HIS A 161 23.66 -29.89 -3.06
C HIS A 161 24.05 -28.45 -3.42
N ILE A 162 23.45 -27.84 -4.44
CA ILE A 162 23.70 -26.45 -4.84
C ILE A 162 23.36 -25.51 -3.69
N SER A 163 22.15 -25.61 -3.15
CA SER A 163 21.70 -24.78 -2.02
C SER A 163 22.63 -24.89 -0.82
N THR A 164 23.03 -26.11 -0.46
CA THR A 164 23.94 -26.37 0.67
C THR A 164 25.33 -25.79 0.42
N ALA A 165 25.86 -25.93 -0.80
CA ALA A 165 27.18 -25.39 -1.17
C ALA A 165 27.19 -23.86 -1.11
N LEU A 166 26.14 -23.19 -1.63
CA LEU A 166 26.02 -21.74 -1.61
C LEU A 166 25.86 -21.22 -0.16
N LYS A 167 25.04 -21.88 0.66
CA LYS A 167 24.88 -21.55 2.08
C LYS A 167 26.17 -21.68 2.88
N LYS A 168 26.93 -22.78 2.66
CA LYS A 168 28.25 -22.98 3.30
C LYS A 168 29.25 -21.87 2.92
N SER A 169 29.08 -21.24 1.76
CA SER A 169 29.86 -20.07 1.34
C SER A 169 29.38 -18.74 1.94
N GLY A 170 28.42 -18.76 2.86
CA GLY A 170 27.86 -17.56 3.50
C GLY A 170 26.95 -16.73 2.61
N LEU A 171 26.46 -17.27 1.49
CA LEU A 171 25.62 -16.57 0.54
C LEU A 171 24.14 -16.61 0.93
N THR A 172 23.46 -15.49 0.79
CA THR A 172 21.99 -15.43 0.87
C THR A 172 21.42 -15.64 -0.52
N VAL A 173 20.62 -16.70 -0.67
CA VAL A 173 20.15 -17.18 -1.99
C VAL A 173 18.66 -16.96 -2.13
N LEU A 174 18.23 -16.37 -3.23
CA LEU A 174 16.85 -16.24 -3.63
C LEU A 174 16.63 -17.03 -4.92
N MET A 175 15.60 -17.87 -4.95
CA MET A 175 15.25 -18.70 -6.09
C MET A 175 13.82 -18.40 -6.50
N THR A 176 13.55 -18.17 -7.77
CA THR A 176 12.18 -18.04 -8.26
C THR A 176 11.66 -19.37 -8.78
N ALA A 177 10.37 -19.61 -8.66
CA ALA A 177 9.71 -20.80 -9.16
C ALA A 177 8.29 -20.48 -9.65
N GLU A 178 7.86 -21.12 -10.73
CA GLU A 178 6.53 -20.94 -11.27
C GLU A 178 5.48 -21.77 -10.54
N ARG A 179 4.28 -21.20 -10.48
CA ARG A 179 3.05 -21.85 -9.99
C ARG A 179 2.07 -22.00 -11.15
N ASN A 180 1.33 -23.11 -11.14
CA ASN A 180 0.27 -23.35 -12.13
C ASN A 180 -1.03 -22.60 -11.79
N ALA A 181 -1.24 -22.24 -10.52
CA ALA A 181 -2.44 -21.58 -10.05
C ALA A 181 -2.12 -20.58 -8.92
N GLU A 182 -2.98 -19.61 -8.73
CA GLU A 182 -2.83 -18.59 -7.69
C GLU A 182 -2.98 -19.19 -6.28
N TYR A 183 -3.83 -20.18 -6.13
CA TYR A 183 -4.04 -20.93 -4.88
C TYR A 183 -3.80 -22.43 -5.14
N GLY A 184 -3.41 -23.16 -4.11
CA GLY A 184 -3.07 -24.60 -4.19
C GLY A 184 -1.60 -24.88 -3.99
N GLU A 185 -1.01 -25.77 -4.79
CA GLU A 185 0.39 -26.19 -4.63
C GLU A 185 1.36 -25.02 -4.71
N ILE A 186 2.41 -25.04 -3.88
CA ILE A 186 3.36 -23.91 -3.73
C ILE A 186 4.15 -23.71 -5.02
N THR A 187 4.66 -24.79 -5.60
CA THR A 187 5.27 -24.78 -6.94
C THR A 187 4.86 -26.00 -7.74
N ARG A 188 5.12 -25.96 -9.06
CA ARG A 188 4.76 -27.05 -9.99
C ARG A 188 5.35 -28.41 -9.63
N HIS A 189 6.48 -28.43 -8.91
CA HIS A 189 7.23 -29.65 -8.61
C HIS A 189 7.40 -29.94 -7.11
N ARG A 190 6.73 -29.22 -6.22
CA ARG A 190 6.79 -29.37 -4.74
C ARG A 190 8.19 -29.36 -4.15
N LEU A 191 9.09 -28.58 -4.72
CA LEU A 191 10.51 -28.61 -4.35
C LEU A 191 10.87 -27.70 -3.20
N GLU A 192 10.12 -26.65 -3.03
CA GLU A 192 10.29 -25.65 -1.98
C GLU A 192 10.24 -26.25 -0.59
N GLU A 193 9.49 -27.33 -0.40
CA GLU A 193 9.40 -27.99 0.91
C GLU A 193 10.75 -28.55 1.36
N PHE A 194 11.61 -28.95 0.41
CA PHE A 194 12.85 -29.67 0.70
C PHE A 194 14.11 -28.83 0.58
N VAL A 195 14.11 -27.81 -0.31
CA VAL A 195 15.32 -27.05 -0.66
C VAL A 195 15.34 -25.69 0.05
N ALA A 196 14.18 -25.10 0.36
CA ALA A 196 14.09 -23.77 0.89
C ALA A 196 13.97 -23.71 2.43
N ASP A 197 14.74 -22.81 3.03
CA ASP A 197 14.55 -22.41 4.42
C ASP A 197 13.32 -21.50 4.56
N ASN A 198 13.09 -20.64 3.56
CA ASN A 198 12.00 -19.68 3.54
C ASN A 198 11.19 -19.81 2.24
N VAL A 199 9.89 -19.58 2.30
CA VAL A 199 8.98 -19.61 1.16
C VAL A 199 8.12 -18.36 1.16
N VAL A 200 8.16 -17.64 0.06
CA VAL A 200 7.37 -16.42 -0.23
C VAL A 200 6.52 -16.70 -1.46
N ILE A 201 5.27 -16.32 -1.43
CA ILE A 201 4.33 -16.48 -2.54
C ILE A 201 3.91 -15.11 -3.06
N LEU A 202 4.06 -14.91 -4.37
CA LEU A 202 3.52 -13.76 -5.08
C LEU A 202 2.30 -14.21 -5.88
N ARG A 203 1.16 -13.58 -5.65
CA ARG A 203 -0.08 -13.84 -6.39
C ARG A 203 -0.44 -12.67 -7.28
N ASN A 204 -1.17 -12.96 -8.37
CA ASN A 204 -1.68 -11.97 -9.32
C ASN A 204 -3.12 -12.32 -9.71
N VAL A 205 -4.00 -12.32 -8.71
CA VAL A 205 -5.38 -12.79 -8.80
C VAL A 205 -6.24 -11.83 -9.62
N LEU A 206 -6.96 -12.35 -10.61
CA LEU A 206 -7.99 -11.59 -11.33
C LEU A 206 -9.28 -11.55 -10.48
N HIS A 207 -9.66 -10.36 -10.04
CA HIS A 207 -10.89 -10.13 -9.29
C HIS A 207 -11.69 -8.99 -9.95
N ARG A 208 -12.93 -9.26 -10.36
CA ARG A 208 -13.82 -8.25 -10.99
C ARG A 208 -13.11 -7.41 -12.05
N GLU A 209 -12.55 -8.04 -13.08
CA GLU A 209 -11.85 -7.40 -14.21
C GLU A 209 -10.51 -6.72 -13.88
N LYS A 210 -10.11 -6.65 -12.62
CA LYS A 210 -8.82 -6.09 -12.18
C LYS A 210 -7.92 -7.16 -11.56
N ARG A 211 -6.61 -7.00 -11.75
CA ARG A 211 -5.64 -7.87 -11.11
C ARG A 211 -5.22 -7.27 -9.76
N ARG A 212 -5.28 -8.11 -8.72
CA ARG A 212 -4.77 -7.80 -7.40
C ARG A 212 -3.50 -8.61 -7.14
N ARG A 213 -2.41 -7.94 -6.82
CA ARG A 213 -1.18 -8.60 -6.42
C ARG A 213 -1.08 -8.66 -4.90
N THR A 214 -0.68 -9.83 -4.40
CA THR A 214 -0.43 -10.04 -2.96
C THR A 214 0.86 -10.82 -2.75
N ILE A 215 1.52 -10.53 -1.63
CA ILE A 215 2.70 -11.25 -1.14
C ILE A 215 2.36 -11.93 0.18
N GLU A 216 2.72 -13.20 0.30
CA GLU A 216 2.53 -14.00 1.52
C GLU A 216 3.84 -14.67 1.89
N VAL A 217 4.17 -14.66 3.17
CA VAL A 217 5.27 -15.46 3.72
C VAL A 217 4.67 -16.75 4.26
N LEU A 218 4.88 -17.85 3.53
CA LEU A 218 4.30 -19.13 3.90
C LEU A 218 5.15 -19.90 4.92
N LYS A 219 6.48 -19.69 4.89
CA LYS A 219 7.43 -20.39 5.75
C LYS A 219 8.67 -19.54 5.97
N MET A 220 9.14 -19.50 7.21
CA MET A 220 10.43 -18.91 7.56
C MET A 220 11.06 -19.68 8.71
N ARG A 221 12.12 -20.47 8.43
CA ARG A 221 12.77 -21.29 9.44
C ARG A 221 13.55 -20.45 10.45
N GLY A 222 13.25 -20.68 11.74
CA GLY A 222 13.94 -20.02 12.84
C GLY A 222 13.55 -18.56 13.06
N SER A 223 12.43 -18.12 12.49
CA SER A 223 11.93 -16.76 12.67
C SER A 223 10.40 -16.68 12.62
N HIS A 224 9.85 -15.77 13.39
CA HIS A 224 8.47 -15.33 13.19
C HIS A 224 8.37 -14.51 11.90
N HIS A 225 7.18 -14.50 11.30
CA HIS A 225 6.80 -13.67 10.17
C HIS A 225 5.33 -13.27 10.32
N ALA A 226 4.90 -12.24 9.59
CA ALA A 226 3.51 -11.89 9.52
C ALA A 226 2.70 -12.96 8.80
N GLU A 227 1.51 -13.26 9.30
CA GLU A 227 0.57 -14.20 8.70
C GLU A 227 -0.35 -13.49 7.72
N GLY A 228 -0.77 -14.24 6.67
CA GLY A 228 -1.70 -13.76 5.66
C GLY A 228 -1.06 -13.06 4.47
N GLU A 229 -1.93 -12.54 3.60
CA GLU A 229 -1.54 -11.88 2.36
C GLU A 229 -1.45 -10.36 2.55
N ALA A 230 -0.33 -9.76 2.17
CA ALA A 230 -0.18 -8.32 2.09
C ALA A 230 -0.30 -7.85 0.62
N PRO A 231 -1.07 -6.80 0.32
CA PRO A 231 -1.14 -6.26 -1.03
C PRO A 231 0.21 -5.63 -1.42
N PHE A 232 0.56 -5.77 -2.71
CA PHE A 232 1.71 -5.07 -3.28
C PHE A 232 1.41 -4.60 -4.70
N THR A 233 2.20 -3.64 -5.17
CA THR A 233 2.19 -3.19 -6.56
C THR A 233 3.58 -3.13 -7.15
N LEU A 234 3.67 -2.98 -8.47
CA LEU A 234 4.90 -2.76 -9.22
C LEU A 234 4.91 -1.31 -9.71
N LEU A 235 5.77 -0.49 -9.13
CA LEU A 235 5.91 0.90 -9.52
C LEU A 235 7.16 1.11 -10.37
N ALA A 236 7.02 1.92 -11.42
CA ALA A 236 8.16 2.42 -12.19
C ALA A 236 9.14 3.11 -11.22
N SER A 237 10.44 2.92 -11.42
CA SER A 237 11.54 3.44 -10.58
C SER A 237 11.66 2.87 -9.14
N GLN A 238 10.71 2.06 -8.66
CA GLN A 238 10.76 1.50 -7.31
C GLN A 238 10.72 -0.04 -7.26
N GLY A 239 10.13 -0.68 -8.28
CA GLY A 239 9.92 -2.13 -8.32
C GLY A 239 8.71 -2.58 -7.50
N VAL A 240 8.89 -3.63 -6.72
CA VAL A 240 7.87 -4.17 -5.80
C VAL A 240 7.74 -3.24 -4.59
N VAL A 241 6.54 -2.75 -4.35
CA VAL A 241 6.20 -1.98 -3.16
C VAL A 241 5.02 -2.66 -2.48
N ALA A 242 5.25 -3.19 -1.28
CA ALA A 242 4.22 -3.85 -0.48
C ALA A 242 3.59 -2.87 0.53
N VAL A 243 2.35 -3.13 0.91
CA VAL A 243 1.61 -2.35 1.90
C VAL A 243 1.19 -3.29 3.04
N PRO A 244 2.02 -3.51 4.06
CA PRO A 244 1.66 -4.40 5.15
C PRO A 244 0.69 -3.73 6.11
N LEU A 245 -0.38 -4.43 6.44
CA LEU A 245 -1.33 -4.00 7.47
C LEU A 245 -0.88 -4.44 8.86
N SER A 246 -0.18 -5.56 8.94
CA SER A 246 0.26 -6.19 10.18
C SER A 246 1.37 -5.44 10.93
N SER A 247 2.05 -4.50 10.27
CA SER A 247 3.13 -3.69 10.88
C SER A 247 2.65 -2.36 11.46
N LEU A 248 1.36 -2.05 11.35
CA LEU A 248 0.79 -0.80 11.89
C LEU A 248 0.63 -0.90 13.41
N ARG A 249 1.65 -0.47 14.16
CA ARG A 249 1.57 -0.34 15.61
C ARG A 249 0.86 0.95 15.99
N LEU A 250 -0.02 0.88 17.00
CA LEU A 250 -0.70 2.06 17.56
C LEU A 250 0.19 2.77 18.64
N GLU A 251 1.42 3.09 18.27
CA GLU A 251 2.42 3.70 19.18
C GLU A 251 2.57 5.23 18.96
N GLN A 252 1.55 5.88 18.38
CA GLN A 252 1.63 7.29 18.05
C GLN A 252 1.41 8.15 19.28
N GLN A 253 2.21 9.21 19.43
CA GLN A 253 1.92 10.29 20.39
C GLN A 253 0.71 11.07 19.87
N SER A 254 -0.21 11.45 20.75
CA SER A 254 -1.40 12.23 20.40
C SER A 254 -1.13 13.72 20.54
N SER A 255 -1.49 14.50 19.53
CA SER A 255 -1.37 15.95 19.52
C SER A 255 -2.53 16.60 20.24
N MET A 256 -2.24 17.65 21.04
CA MET A 256 -3.27 18.51 21.64
C MET A 256 -3.53 19.77 20.81
N VAL A 257 -2.81 19.95 19.71
CA VAL A 257 -2.95 21.11 18.83
C VAL A 257 -4.25 21.00 18.04
N ARG A 258 -5.04 22.08 18.05
CA ARG A 258 -6.26 22.18 17.27
C ARG A 258 -6.06 23.00 16.01
N VAL A 259 -6.70 22.57 14.94
CA VAL A 259 -6.73 23.24 13.64
C VAL A 259 -8.18 23.59 13.29
N THR A 260 -8.37 24.76 12.66
CA THR A 260 -9.70 25.21 12.27
C THR A 260 -10.31 24.31 11.17
N SER A 261 -11.62 24.13 11.18
CA SER A 261 -12.40 23.56 10.07
C SER A 261 -12.53 24.55 8.89
N GLY A 262 -12.09 25.79 9.04
CA GLY A 262 -12.34 26.88 8.12
C GLY A 262 -13.73 27.56 8.30
N ASN A 263 -14.49 27.10 9.31
CA ASN A 263 -15.76 27.71 9.69
C ASN A 263 -15.85 27.84 11.20
N PRO A 264 -15.86 29.08 11.76
CA PRO A 264 -15.82 29.30 13.20
C PRO A 264 -16.96 28.65 13.96
N ALA A 265 -18.16 28.55 13.38
CA ALA A 265 -19.30 27.94 14.05
C ALA A 265 -19.16 26.42 14.13
N ILE A 266 -18.51 25.78 13.15
CA ILE A 266 -18.16 24.35 13.21
C ILE A 266 -17.04 24.13 14.23
N ASP A 267 -16.07 25.03 14.29
CA ASP A 267 -14.99 24.95 15.28
C ASP A 267 -15.56 25.02 16.70
N GLU A 268 -16.53 25.93 16.96
CA GLU A 268 -17.26 26.00 18.22
C GLU A 268 -17.96 24.68 18.55
N MET A 269 -18.70 24.09 17.58
CA MET A 269 -19.37 22.80 17.77
C MET A 269 -18.40 21.67 18.07
N CYS A 270 -17.17 21.76 17.58
CA CYS A 270 -16.09 20.78 17.77
C CYS A 270 -15.18 21.10 18.98
N GLY A 271 -15.56 22.03 19.87
CA GLY A 271 -14.75 22.40 21.04
C GLY A 271 -13.43 23.10 20.70
N GLY A 272 -13.40 23.86 19.59
CA GLY A 272 -12.26 24.66 19.13
C GLY A 272 -11.57 24.14 17.88
N GLY A 273 -12.24 23.31 17.08
CA GLY A 273 -11.71 22.74 15.83
C GLY A 273 -11.28 21.27 15.96
N PHE A 274 -10.55 20.74 14.96
CA PHE A 274 -10.10 19.35 14.91
C PHE A 274 -8.71 19.19 15.55
N PHE A 275 -8.37 17.99 16.02
CA PHE A 275 -6.99 17.71 16.42
C PHE A 275 -6.10 17.52 15.19
N ARG A 276 -4.83 17.97 15.27
CA ARG A 276 -3.88 17.92 14.15
C ARG A 276 -3.60 16.49 13.66
N ASP A 277 -3.48 15.53 14.54
CA ASP A 277 -3.23 14.11 14.28
C ASP A 277 -4.52 13.28 14.12
N SER A 278 -5.63 13.92 13.74
CA SER A 278 -6.93 13.26 13.67
C SER A 278 -7.48 13.18 12.24
N VAL A 279 -8.36 12.20 12.03
CA VAL A 279 -9.11 12.04 10.79
C VAL A 279 -10.59 12.28 11.07
N THR A 280 -11.15 13.32 10.44
CA THR A 280 -12.56 13.67 10.48
C THR A 280 -13.30 13.11 9.29
N LEU A 281 -14.39 12.39 9.51
CA LEU A 281 -15.32 11.95 8.49
C LEU A 281 -16.48 12.93 8.36
N VAL A 282 -16.78 13.37 7.15
CA VAL A 282 -18.00 14.12 6.82
C VAL A 282 -18.91 13.21 6.00
N SER A 283 -19.98 12.73 6.61
CA SER A 283 -20.96 11.87 5.95
C SER A 283 -22.24 12.63 5.63
N GLY A 284 -22.81 12.38 4.44
CA GLY A 284 -24.07 12.98 4.02
C GLY A 284 -24.48 12.63 2.60
N ALA A 285 -25.75 12.81 2.28
CA ALA A 285 -26.28 12.60 0.95
C ALA A 285 -25.67 13.56 -0.07
N THR A 286 -25.83 13.27 -1.36
CA THR A 286 -25.38 14.16 -2.44
C THR A 286 -26.07 15.53 -2.32
N GLY A 287 -25.31 16.61 -2.53
CA GLY A 287 -25.82 18.00 -2.46
C GLY A 287 -25.94 18.58 -1.05
N THR A 288 -25.56 17.84 0.00
CA THR A 288 -25.61 18.36 1.40
C THR A 288 -24.52 19.36 1.71
N GLY A 289 -23.44 19.50 0.92
CA GLY A 289 -22.35 20.47 1.15
C GLY A 289 -21.05 19.84 1.64
N LYS A 290 -20.80 18.53 1.43
CA LYS A 290 -19.56 17.85 1.80
C LYS A 290 -18.31 18.49 1.20
N THR A 291 -18.32 18.69 -0.14
CA THR A 291 -17.21 19.30 -0.89
C THR A 291 -16.98 20.76 -0.47
N LEU A 292 -18.04 21.50 -0.09
CA LEU A 292 -17.89 22.84 0.47
C LEU A 292 -17.16 22.83 1.82
N LEU A 293 -17.47 21.86 2.69
CA LEU A 293 -16.77 21.72 3.98
C LEU A 293 -15.30 21.34 3.78
N VAL A 294 -15.00 20.47 2.78
CA VAL A 294 -13.62 20.20 2.32
C VAL A 294 -12.94 21.50 1.88
N THR A 295 -13.59 22.29 1.05
CA THR A 295 -13.06 23.56 0.56
C THR A 295 -12.75 24.52 1.70
N ASN A 296 -13.65 24.67 2.66
CA ASN A 296 -13.44 25.50 3.85
C ASN A 296 -12.25 25.01 4.70
N PHE A 297 -12.17 23.70 4.92
CA PHE A 297 -11.08 23.09 5.70
C PHE A 297 -9.71 23.35 5.09
N LEU A 298 -9.58 23.20 3.76
CA LEU A 298 -8.32 23.46 3.05
C LEU A 298 -7.99 24.95 3.05
N ALA A 299 -8.97 25.79 2.72
CA ALA A 299 -8.80 27.27 2.69
C ALA A 299 -8.44 27.82 4.07
N GLY A 300 -9.09 27.32 5.13
CA GLY A 300 -8.78 27.70 6.51
C GLY A 300 -7.34 27.36 6.90
N GLY A 301 -6.82 26.23 6.43
CA GLY A 301 -5.41 25.87 6.63
C GLY A 301 -4.46 26.79 5.89
N VAL A 302 -4.72 27.03 4.61
CA VAL A 302 -3.89 27.94 3.81
C VAL A 302 -3.88 29.36 4.39
N ALA A 303 -5.02 29.83 4.87
CA ALA A 303 -5.12 31.14 5.56
C ALA A 303 -4.32 31.17 6.87
N ALA A 304 -4.19 30.03 7.55
CA ALA A 304 -3.36 29.88 8.74
C ALA A 304 -1.86 29.67 8.43
N GLY A 305 -1.47 29.70 7.15
CA GLY A 305 -0.08 29.50 6.71
C GLY A 305 0.33 28.04 6.49
N GLU A 306 -0.61 27.11 6.54
CA GLU A 306 -0.40 25.68 6.36
C GLU A 306 -0.46 25.26 4.88
N LYS A 307 0.18 24.14 4.55
CA LYS A 307 0.04 23.49 3.24
C LYS A 307 -1.09 22.48 3.26
N ALA A 308 -1.84 22.40 2.16
CA ALA A 308 -2.99 21.53 2.03
C ALA A 308 -2.93 20.69 0.74
N ILE A 309 -3.39 19.43 0.80
CA ILE A 309 -3.52 18.56 -0.36
C ILE A 309 -4.93 17.98 -0.44
N LEU A 310 -5.51 17.98 -1.66
CA LEU A 310 -6.83 17.41 -1.95
C LEU A 310 -6.70 16.26 -2.95
N PHE A 311 -7.26 15.12 -2.60
CA PHE A 311 -7.50 14.00 -3.51
C PHE A 311 -8.98 13.92 -3.84
N GLY A 312 -9.34 14.26 -5.09
CA GLY A 312 -10.70 14.22 -5.62
C GLY A 312 -10.92 12.98 -6.48
N PHE A 313 -11.99 12.23 -6.20
CA PHE A 313 -12.33 11.00 -6.90
C PHE A 313 -13.69 11.03 -7.60
N GLU A 314 -14.44 12.14 -7.51
CA GLU A 314 -15.78 12.28 -8.10
C GLU A 314 -15.88 13.47 -9.05
N GLU A 315 -15.07 14.50 -8.87
CA GLU A 315 -15.10 15.72 -9.67
C GLU A 315 -13.74 15.99 -10.34
N SER A 316 -13.76 16.58 -11.52
CA SER A 316 -12.55 17.04 -12.17
C SER A 316 -11.97 18.27 -11.46
N LYS A 317 -10.66 18.49 -11.63
CA LYS A 317 -9.97 19.67 -11.06
C LYS A 317 -10.65 20.98 -11.45
N GLY A 318 -11.06 21.12 -12.73
CA GLY A 318 -11.76 22.32 -13.19
C GLY A 318 -13.12 22.52 -12.53
N GLN A 319 -13.86 21.45 -12.25
CA GLN A 319 -15.14 21.53 -11.52
C GLN A 319 -14.92 21.96 -10.06
N LEU A 320 -13.94 21.36 -9.38
CA LEU A 320 -13.60 21.74 -8.00
C LEU A 320 -13.18 23.21 -7.91
N PHE A 321 -12.35 23.70 -8.83
CA PHE A 321 -11.92 25.10 -8.87
C PHE A 321 -13.08 26.06 -9.11
N ARG A 322 -13.96 25.74 -10.08
CA ARG A 322 -15.17 26.52 -10.33
C ARG A 322 -16.09 26.55 -9.11
N ASN A 323 -16.30 25.41 -8.44
CA ASN A 323 -17.15 25.33 -7.27
C ASN A 323 -16.55 26.12 -6.10
N ALA A 324 -15.25 25.99 -5.84
CA ALA A 324 -14.54 26.77 -4.82
C ALA A 324 -14.66 28.29 -5.07
N SER A 325 -14.45 28.73 -6.32
CA SER A 325 -14.62 30.14 -6.71
C SER A 325 -16.04 30.65 -6.48
N GLY A 326 -17.06 29.79 -6.72
CA GLY A 326 -18.44 30.10 -6.42
C GLY A 326 -18.75 30.31 -4.94
N TRP A 327 -17.86 29.88 -4.05
CA TRP A 327 -17.92 30.08 -2.58
C TRP A 327 -16.88 31.09 -2.06
N GLY A 328 -16.27 31.87 -2.96
CA GLY A 328 -15.29 32.88 -2.60
C GLY A 328 -13.88 32.36 -2.30
N VAL A 329 -13.57 31.12 -2.66
CA VAL A 329 -12.26 30.48 -2.42
C VAL A 329 -11.53 30.31 -3.76
N ASP A 330 -10.33 30.88 -3.87
CA ASP A 330 -9.49 30.81 -5.06
C ASP A 330 -8.44 29.68 -4.96
N PHE A 331 -8.82 28.47 -5.35
CA PHE A 331 -7.93 27.31 -5.39
C PHE A 331 -6.78 27.46 -6.40
N ALA A 332 -7.01 28.20 -7.51
CA ALA A 332 -5.96 28.40 -8.50
C ALA A 332 -4.81 29.23 -7.91
N LYS A 333 -5.14 30.35 -7.26
CA LYS A 333 -4.16 31.18 -6.58
C LYS A 333 -3.40 30.42 -5.48
N MET A 334 -4.10 29.62 -4.67
CA MET A 334 -3.47 28.83 -3.61
C MET A 334 -2.50 27.78 -4.18
N GLU A 335 -2.81 27.18 -5.34
CA GLU A 335 -1.95 26.22 -6.00
C GLU A 335 -0.73 26.90 -6.63
N ASP A 336 -0.93 28.04 -7.29
CA ASP A 336 0.17 28.86 -7.86
C ASP A 336 1.15 29.35 -6.78
N GLU A 337 0.66 29.62 -5.57
CA GLU A 337 1.48 29.97 -4.42
C GLU A 337 2.18 28.74 -3.77
N GLY A 338 1.94 27.53 -4.28
CA GLY A 338 2.50 26.29 -3.73
C GLY A 338 1.96 25.89 -2.34
N LYS A 339 0.82 26.43 -1.94
CA LYS A 339 0.17 26.16 -0.64
C LYS A 339 -0.90 25.09 -0.72
N LEU A 340 -1.46 24.86 -1.92
CA LEU A 340 -2.46 23.83 -2.19
C LEU A 340 -1.93 22.93 -3.33
N LYS A 341 -2.21 21.63 -3.26
CA LYS A 341 -2.03 20.68 -4.36
C LYS A 341 -3.34 19.93 -4.55
N VAL A 342 -3.91 19.95 -5.76
CA VAL A 342 -5.18 19.27 -6.06
C VAL A 342 -4.96 18.18 -7.09
N ILE A 343 -5.26 16.95 -6.72
CA ILE A 343 -5.12 15.73 -7.53
C ILE A 343 -6.50 15.14 -7.75
N CYS A 344 -6.94 15.07 -9.00
CA CYS A 344 -8.21 14.48 -9.38
C CYS A 344 -7.97 13.26 -10.26
N LEU A 345 -8.53 12.12 -9.87
CA LEU A 345 -8.38 10.84 -10.56
C LEU A 345 -9.69 10.07 -10.55
N TYR A 346 -9.97 9.35 -11.63
CA TYR A 346 -11.02 8.33 -11.59
C TYR A 346 -10.58 7.18 -10.71
N PRO A 347 -11.42 6.73 -9.76
CA PRO A 347 -11.07 5.62 -8.86
C PRO A 347 -10.73 4.34 -9.64
N GLU A 348 -11.39 4.14 -10.78
CA GLU A 348 -11.22 2.99 -11.65
C GLU A 348 -9.86 2.94 -12.37
N ALA A 349 -9.12 4.05 -12.40
CA ALA A 349 -7.83 4.12 -13.12
C ALA A 349 -6.75 3.21 -12.48
N GLN A 350 -6.85 2.98 -11.19
CA GLN A 350 -5.83 2.26 -10.42
C GLN A 350 -6.48 1.31 -9.39
N SER A 351 -5.68 0.45 -8.76
CA SER A 351 -6.12 -0.34 -7.61
C SER A 351 -6.06 0.47 -6.31
N LEU A 352 -6.76 0.01 -5.24
CA LEU A 352 -6.67 0.69 -3.93
C LEU A 352 -5.24 0.76 -3.37
N PRO A 353 -4.42 -0.29 -3.43
CA PRO A 353 -3.01 -0.20 -3.04
C PRO A 353 -2.24 0.86 -3.84
N ASP A 354 -2.49 0.98 -5.16
CA ASP A 354 -1.82 1.98 -6.00
C ASP A 354 -2.24 3.40 -5.60
N HIS A 355 -3.54 3.63 -5.33
CA HIS A 355 -4.02 4.91 -4.81
C HIS A 355 -3.38 5.26 -3.47
N LEU A 356 -3.24 4.28 -2.55
CA LEU A 356 -2.61 4.51 -1.26
C LEU A 356 -1.14 4.93 -1.42
N LEU A 357 -0.38 4.21 -2.24
CA LEU A 357 1.03 4.51 -2.49
C LEU A 357 1.22 5.85 -3.20
N MET A 358 0.35 6.20 -4.14
CA MET A 358 0.34 7.52 -4.77
C MET A 358 0.06 8.62 -3.74
N ILE A 359 -0.93 8.43 -2.86
CA ILE A 359 -1.23 9.38 -1.77
C ILE A 359 0.01 9.55 -0.88
N GLN A 360 0.62 8.46 -0.45
CA GLN A 360 1.82 8.48 0.39
C GLN A 360 2.98 9.22 -0.29
N SER A 361 3.25 8.89 -1.55
CA SER A 361 4.34 9.54 -2.32
C SER A 361 4.13 11.04 -2.47
N LEU A 362 2.91 11.47 -2.81
CA LEU A 362 2.59 12.90 -2.98
C LEU A 362 2.60 13.66 -1.65
N VAL A 363 2.18 13.04 -0.57
CA VAL A 363 2.29 13.62 0.78
C VAL A 363 3.76 13.75 1.20
N ASP A 364 4.59 12.75 0.90
CA ASP A 364 6.02 12.78 1.21
C ASP A 364 6.78 13.85 0.39
N GLU A 365 6.37 14.06 -0.86
CA GLU A 365 6.94 15.10 -1.73
C GLU A 365 6.50 16.51 -1.30
N PHE A 366 5.20 16.69 -1.06
CA PHE A 366 4.61 18.01 -0.84
C PHE A 366 4.68 18.46 0.62
N GLN A 367 4.75 17.51 1.59
CA GLN A 367 4.77 17.74 3.04
C GLN A 367 3.61 18.64 3.50
N PRO A 368 2.34 18.21 3.30
CA PRO A 368 1.18 19.00 3.71
C PRO A 368 0.92 18.89 5.20
N ASP A 369 0.33 19.94 5.78
CA ASP A 369 -0.24 19.96 7.13
C ASP A 369 -1.68 19.42 7.16
N ARG A 370 -2.38 19.50 6.01
CA ARG A 370 -3.76 19.06 5.84
C ARG A 370 -3.93 18.18 4.62
N ILE A 371 -4.72 17.14 4.79
CA ILE A 371 -5.13 16.24 3.71
C ILE A 371 -6.64 16.14 3.64
N ALA A 372 -7.20 16.24 2.45
CA ALA A 372 -8.61 15.93 2.22
C ALA A 372 -8.75 14.84 1.15
N VAL A 373 -9.74 13.94 1.36
CA VAL A 373 -10.11 12.87 0.41
C VAL A 373 -11.61 12.96 0.12
N ASP A 374 -11.97 13.36 -1.10
CA ASP A 374 -13.36 13.54 -1.55
C ASP A 374 -13.63 12.70 -2.82
N SER A 375 -14.29 11.50 -2.73
CA SER A 375 -14.85 10.88 -1.56
C SER A 375 -14.30 9.45 -1.35
N LEU A 376 -14.31 9.00 -0.10
CA LEU A 376 -14.03 7.58 0.22
C LEU A 376 -15.03 6.62 -0.42
N SER A 377 -16.28 7.05 -0.61
CA SER A 377 -17.32 6.22 -1.26
C SER A 377 -17.00 5.91 -2.72
N ALA A 378 -16.25 6.77 -3.42
CA ALA A 378 -15.78 6.49 -4.75
C ALA A 378 -14.73 5.35 -4.76
N LEU A 379 -13.81 5.38 -3.81
CA LEU A 379 -12.80 4.32 -3.62
C LEU A 379 -13.42 3.01 -3.13
N GLU A 380 -14.47 3.08 -2.31
CA GLU A 380 -15.20 1.90 -1.85
C GLU A 380 -15.83 1.11 -3.01
N ARG A 381 -16.37 1.80 -4.03
CA ARG A 381 -16.99 1.16 -5.20
C ARG A 381 -16.05 0.25 -5.99
N ILE A 382 -14.75 0.56 -5.99
CA ILE A 382 -13.73 -0.24 -6.69
C ILE A 382 -13.10 -1.32 -5.80
N ALA A 383 -13.43 -1.33 -4.51
CA ALA A 383 -12.86 -2.25 -3.54
C ALA A 383 -13.41 -3.67 -3.70
N ALA A 384 -12.57 -4.67 -3.41
CA ALA A 384 -13.03 -5.99 -2.99
C ALA A 384 -13.49 -5.92 -1.52
N ASP A 385 -14.37 -6.81 -1.10
CA ASP A 385 -15.07 -6.75 0.19
C ASP A 385 -14.18 -6.51 1.43
N THR A 386 -12.94 -6.99 1.44
CA THR A 386 -11.98 -6.78 2.53
C THR A 386 -10.97 -5.66 2.29
N GLY A 387 -10.67 -5.33 1.05
CA GLY A 387 -9.57 -4.41 0.69
C GLY A 387 -9.81 -2.95 1.09
N PHE A 388 -11.08 -2.52 1.18
CA PHE A 388 -11.39 -1.14 1.56
C PHE A 388 -11.09 -0.84 3.03
N ARG A 389 -11.41 -1.78 3.92
CA ARG A 389 -11.07 -1.63 5.34
C ARG A 389 -9.57 -1.54 5.55
N GLU A 390 -8.82 -2.37 4.84
CA GLU A 390 -7.36 -2.36 4.86
C GLU A 390 -6.78 -1.03 4.36
N PHE A 391 -7.30 -0.53 3.25
CA PHE A 391 -6.94 0.78 2.72
C PHE A 391 -7.17 1.89 3.75
N LEU A 392 -8.35 1.91 4.40
CA LEU A 392 -8.68 2.91 5.42
C LEU A 392 -7.75 2.85 6.64
N ILE A 393 -7.45 1.65 7.14
CA ILE A 393 -6.50 1.47 8.25
C ILE A 393 -5.14 2.05 7.87
N SER A 394 -4.64 1.71 6.69
CA SER A 394 -3.35 2.18 6.22
C SER A 394 -3.31 3.69 6.00
N LEU A 395 -4.36 4.25 5.37
CA LEU A 395 -4.47 5.68 5.14
C LEU A 395 -4.56 6.48 6.46
N THR A 396 -5.44 6.07 7.36
CA THR A 396 -5.63 6.78 8.64
C THR A 396 -4.39 6.69 9.53
N SER A 397 -3.73 5.53 9.58
CA SER A 397 -2.47 5.37 10.32
C SER A 397 -1.34 6.21 9.71
N PHE A 398 -1.26 6.28 8.38
CA PHE A 398 -0.27 7.12 7.68
C PHE A 398 -0.45 8.59 8.00
N ILE A 399 -1.70 9.11 7.91
CA ILE A 399 -2.05 10.50 8.23
C ILE A 399 -1.68 10.83 9.67
N LYS A 400 -2.07 9.99 10.62
CA LYS A 400 -1.81 10.19 12.06
C LYS A 400 -0.32 10.16 12.39
N LYS A 401 0.43 9.20 11.83
CA LYS A 401 1.88 9.07 12.07
C LYS A 401 2.66 10.31 11.60
N ARG A 402 2.12 11.05 10.64
CA ARG A 402 2.70 12.29 10.11
C ARG A 402 2.18 13.56 10.78
N GLU A 403 1.33 13.42 11.78
CA GLU A 403 0.65 14.54 12.46
C GLU A 403 -0.09 15.47 11.49
N ILE A 404 -0.68 14.90 10.43
CA ILE A 404 -1.46 15.64 9.43
C ILE A 404 -2.93 15.65 9.86
N ALA A 405 -3.59 16.81 9.75
CA ALA A 405 -5.03 16.88 9.94
C ALA A 405 -5.76 16.34 8.70
N GLY A 406 -6.54 15.28 8.88
CA GLY A 406 -7.25 14.59 7.80
C GLY A 406 -8.75 14.91 7.79
N LEU A 407 -9.31 15.16 6.58
CA LEU A 407 -10.75 15.25 6.38
C LEU A 407 -11.14 14.37 5.21
N CYS A 408 -12.04 13.43 5.44
CA CYS A 408 -12.55 12.52 4.43
C CYS A 408 -14.05 12.68 4.28
N THR A 409 -14.57 12.57 3.06
CA THR A 409 -16.02 12.57 2.84
C THR A 409 -16.52 11.18 2.49
N ALA A 410 -17.78 10.90 2.87
CA ALA A 410 -18.50 9.71 2.45
C ALA A 410 -19.94 10.04 2.09
N THR A 411 -20.45 9.38 1.06
CA THR A 411 -21.84 9.57 0.63
C THR A 411 -22.73 8.56 1.31
N SER A 412 -23.70 9.04 2.09
CA SER A 412 -24.73 8.21 2.71
C SER A 412 -25.72 7.71 1.65
N LYS A 413 -26.05 6.42 1.67
CA LYS A 413 -27.04 5.83 0.74
C LYS A 413 -28.47 6.23 1.08
N SER A 414 -28.72 6.68 2.31
CA SER A 414 -30.04 7.12 2.75
C SER A 414 -30.13 8.63 2.82
N LEU A 415 -31.16 9.20 2.19
CA LEU A 415 -31.47 10.63 2.28
C LEU A 415 -31.94 11.01 3.69
N ILE A 416 -32.65 10.11 4.37
CA ILE A 416 -33.37 10.34 5.62
C ILE A 416 -33.12 9.19 6.61
N GLY A 417 -31.89 9.00 7.08
CA GLY A 417 -31.58 8.04 8.14
C GLY A 417 -31.28 6.62 7.68
N GLY A 418 -30.50 5.91 8.46
CA GLY A 418 -29.99 4.55 8.23
C GLY A 418 -28.47 4.54 8.00
N GLU A 419 -27.73 3.78 8.80
CA GLU A 419 -26.31 3.53 8.61
C GLU A 419 -26.13 2.43 7.55
N SER A 420 -25.20 2.64 6.61
CA SER A 420 -24.75 1.54 5.76
C SER A 420 -23.63 0.76 6.47
N ALA A 421 -23.42 -0.52 6.13
CA ALA A 421 -22.34 -1.33 6.67
C ALA A 421 -20.96 -0.66 6.46
N SER A 422 -20.76 0.08 5.38
CA SER A 422 -19.58 0.86 5.07
C SER A 422 -19.38 2.07 5.99
N GLU A 423 -20.45 2.78 6.34
CA GLU A 423 -20.37 3.89 7.31
C GLU A 423 -19.94 3.37 8.69
N GLN A 424 -20.35 2.17 9.09
CA GLN A 424 -19.90 1.55 10.35
C GLN A 424 -18.40 1.26 10.32
N HIS A 425 -17.85 0.74 9.22
CA HIS A 425 -16.42 0.47 9.10
C HIS A 425 -15.57 1.74 9.14
N ILE A 426 -16.00 2.81 8.45
CA ILE A 426 -15.29 4.09 8.44
C ILE A 426 -15.40 4.76 9.82
N SER A 427 -16.56 4.70 10.47
CA SER A 427 -16.82 5.35 11.76
C SER A 427 -15.96 4.80 12.90
N THR A 428 -15.55 3.54 12.84
CA THR A 428 -14.67 2.96 13.87
C THR A 428 -13.23 3.46 13.77
N LEU A 429 -12.76 3.81 12.57
CA LEU A 429 -11.38 4.20 12.28
C LEU A 429 -11.15 5.72 12.37
N THR A 430 -12.20 6.53 12.27
CA THR A 430 -12.12 7.99 12.33
C THR A 430 -12.27 8.52 13.76
N ASP A 431 -11.66 9.66 14.04
CA ASP A 431 -11.66 10.27 15.37
C ASP A 431 -12.88 11.18 15.58
N SER A 432 -13.29 11.87 14.51
CA SER A 432 -14.45 12.75 14.51
C SER A 432 -15.40 12.42 13.36
N ILE A 433 -16.70 12.61 13.58
CA ILE A 433 -17.73 12.38 12.57
C ILE A 433 -18.68 13.55 12.55
N ILE A 434 -18.81 14.19 11.38
CA ILE A 434 -19.79 15.24 11.10
C ILE A 434 -20.84 14.66 10.13
N LEU A 435 -22.10 14.77 10.49
CA LEU A 435 -23.22 14.37 9.67
C LEU A 435 -23.89 15.59 9.03
N LEU A 436 -24.02 15.54 7.71
CA LEU A 436 -24.82 16.50 6.96
C LEU A 436 -26.07 15.79 6.46
N ARG A 437 -27.25 16.30 6.82
CA ARG A 437 -28.54 15.67 6.50
C ARG A 437 -29.53 16.68 5.93
N TYR A 438 -30.42 16.21 5.08
CA TYR A 438 -31.64 16.92 4.77
C TYR A 438 -32.66 16.65 5.87
N ILE A 439 -33.32 17.67 6.35
CA ILE A 439 -34.33 17.62 7.39
C ILE A 439 -35.58 18.27 6.84
N GLN A 440 -36.67 17.51 6.76
CA GLN A 440 -37.96 18.04 6.39
C GLN A 440 -38.62 18.70 7.61
N GLU A 441 -38.97 19.95 7.47
CA GLU A 441 -39.73 20.69 8.45
C GLU A 441 -40.93 21.29 7.71
N GLN A 442 -42.14 20.80 8.04
CA GLN A 442 -43.37 21.07 7.31
C GLN A 442 -43.20 20.70 5.80
N GLU A 443 -43.33 21.66 4.90
CA GLU A 443 -43.22 21.47 3.45
C GLU A 443 -41.84 21.85 2.90
N THR A 444 -40.89 22.21 3.77
CA THR A 444 -39.58 22.72 3.36
C THR A 444 -38.47 21.78 3.75
N MET A 445 -37.53 21.59 2.83
CA MET A 445 -36.30 20.83 3.11
C MET A 445 -35.19 21.78 3.58
N HIS A 446 -34.68 21.53 4.77
CA HIS A 446 -33.56 22.26 5.37
C HIS A 446 -32.31 21.38 5.43
N ARG A 447 -31.16 21.99 5.51
CA ARG A 447 -29.91 21.28 5.78
C ARG A 447 -29.58 21.35 7.27
N GLY A 448 -29.23 20.22 7.85
CA GLY A 448 -28.78 20.10 9.23
C GLY A 448 -27.36 19.55 9.32
N LEU A 449 -26.56 20.12 10.22
CA LEU A 449 -25.23 19.66 10.59
C LEU A 449 -25.23 19.21 12.04
N MET A 450 -24.61 18.05 12.29
CA MET A 450 -24.45 17.49 13.64
C MET A 450 -23.04 16.92 13.78
N VAL A 451 -22.41 17.15 14.93
CA VAL A 451 -21.19 16.44 15.33
C VAL A 451 -21.62 15.17 16.06
N LEU A 452 -21.48 14.01 15.42
CA LEU A 452 -21.92 12.74 15.99
C LEU A 452 -20.92 12.18 17.00
N LYS A 453 -19.62 12.39 16.72
CA LYS A 453 -18.53 11.82 17.49
C LYS A 453 -17.32 12.74 17.44
N MET A 454 -16.64 12.88 18.56
CA MET A 454 -15.32 13.50 18.64
C MET A 454 -14.52 12.85 19.77
N ARG A 455 -13.47 12.11 19.41
CA ARG A 455 -12.61 11.45 20.41
C ARG A 455 -11.76 12.48 21.15
N GLY A 456 -11.68 12.33 22.47
CA GLY A 456 -10.83 13.18 23.30
C GLY A 456 -11.32 14.63 23.46
N SER A 457 -12.56 14.96 23.07
CA SER A 457 -13.13 16.30 23.20
C SER A 457 -14.64 16.26 23.45
N GLU A 458 -15.12 17.22 24.24
CA GLU A 458 -16.53 17.57 24.23
C GLU A 458 -16.90 18.21 22.87
N HIS A 459 -18.15 18.02 22.45
CA HIS A 459 -18.72 18.61 21.26
C HIS A 459 -20.21 18.89 21.42
N ALA A 460 -20.74 19.78 20.59
CA ALA A 460 -22.16 20.10 20.56
C ALA A 460 -22.98 18.88 20.12
N LYS A 461 -24.02 18.53 20.85
CA LYS A 461 -24.93 17.40 20.58
C LYS A 461 -26.16 17.80 19.79
N GLU A 462 -26.35 19.08 19.56
CA GLU A 462 -27.49 19.64 18.84
C GLU A 462 -27.29 19.55 17.33
N ILE A 463 -28.41 19.48 16.61
CA ILE A 463 -28.44 19.63 15.18
C ILE A 463 -28.65 21.09 14.84
N ARG A 464 -27.68 21.73 14.20
CA ARG A 464 -27.78 23.10 13.71
C ARG A 464 -28.23 23.17 12.26
N ARG A 465 -29.16 24.09 11.97
CA ARG A 465 -29.54 24.40 10.60
C ARG A 465 -28.40 25.15 9.92
N PHE A 466 -28.21 24.89 8.61
CA PHE A 466 -27.27 25.70 7.82
C PHE A 466 -27.80 25.98 6.42
N SER A 467 -27.32 27.07 5.83
CA SER A 467 -27.55 27.44 4.44
C SER A 467 -26.23 27.50 3.68
N ILE A 468 -26.31 27.44 2.37
CA ILE A 468 -25.18 27.57 1.46
C ILE A 468 -25.54 28.66 0.45
N ASP A 469 -24.64 29.63 0.28
CA ASP A 469 -24.74 30.68 -0.74
C ASP A 469 -23.37 30.99 -1.35
N GLY A 470 -23.25 32.06 -2.13
CA GLY A 470 -22.00 32.46 -2.78
C GLY A 470 -20.87 32.89 -1.83
N SER A 471 -21.13 33.02 -0.53
CA SER A 471 -20.12 33.31 0.50
C SER A 471 -19.77 32.07 1.35
N GLY A 472 -20.35 30.91 1.04
CA GLY A 472 -20.02 29.63 1.66
C GLY A 472 -21.12 29.02 2.54
N MET A 473 -20.74 28.40 3.65
CA MET A 473 -21.62 27.70 4.57
C MET A 473 -21.90 28.56 5.81
N HIS A 474 -23.16 28.82 6.08
CA HIS A 474 -23.64 29.63 7.22
C HIS A 474 -24.43 28.76 8.18
N LEU A 475 -23.91 28.55 9.39
CA LEU A 475 -24.61 27.85 10.45
C LEU A 475 -25.56 28.78 11.17
N GLY A 476 -26.81 28.35 11.33
CA GLY A 476 -27.85 28.99 12.13
C GLY A 476 -28.01 28.35 13.51
N GLY A 477 -29.14 28.63 14.13
CA GLY A 477 -29.52 28.03 15.42
C GLY A 477 -29.92 26.55 15.31
N PRO A 478 -30.10 25.89 16.47
CA PRO A 478 -30.55 24.51 16.52
C PRO A 478 -32.00 24.39 16.03
N PHE A 479 -32.35 23.19 15.55
CA PHE A 479 -33.73 22.85 15.27
C PHE A 479 -34.51 22.74 16.58
N LYS A 480 -35.61 23.53 16.73
CA LYS A 480 -36.39 23.58 17.97
C LYS A 480 -37.25 22.34 18.21
N ASP A 481 -37.74 21.71 17.13
CA ASP A 481 -38.59 20.53 17.16
C ASP A 481 -38.06 19.48 16.16
N ALA A 482 -36.82 19.06 16.27
CA ALA A 482 -36.26 18.05 15.40
C ALA A 482 -37.02 16.73 15.62
N PRO A 483 -37.86 16.26 14.67
CA PRO A 483 -38.51 14.96 14.79
C PRO A 483 -37.43 13.89 14.79
N LYS A 484 -37.76 12.67 15.23
CA LYS A 484 -36.93 11.46 15.37
C LYS A 484 -36.19 10.99 14.09
N VAL A 485 -35.65 11.90 13.31
CA VAL A 485 -35.08 11.70 11.96
C VAL A 485 -33.75 10.95 12.00
N PHE A 486 -33.11 10.84 13.16
CA PHE A 486 -31.85 10.11 13.32
C PHE A 486 -32.00 8.68 13.89
N ALA A 487 -33.16 8.32 14.41
CA ALA A 487 -33.44 6.94 14.79
C ALA A 487 -34.03 6.22 13.58
N GLY A 488 -33.33 5.23 13.05
CA GLY A 488 -33.89 4.29 12.07
C GLY A 488 -35.05 3.51 12.69
N THR A 489 -36.22 4.13 12.76
CA THR A 489 -37.44 3.42 13.08
C THR A 489 -38.00 2.90 11.77
N GLY A 490 -37.98 1.55 11.61
CA GLY A 490 -38.95 0.88 10.74
C GLY A 490 -40.33 1.43 11.13
N GLY A 491 -40.89 2.22 10.23
CA GLY A 491 -42.21 2.81 10.48
C GLY A 491 -43.27 1.71 10.42
N ASP A 492 -43.94 1.48 11.50
CA ASP A 492 -45.30 0.94 11.46
C ASP A 492 -46.16 2.01 10.77
N TYR A 493 -46.49 1.75 9.51
CA TYR A 493 -47.66 2.35 8.89
C TYR A 493 -48.82 1.40 9.22
N ALA A 494 -49.62 1.75 10.21
CA ALA A 494 -50.98 1.30 10.34
C ALA A 494 -51.91 2.13 9.44
#